data_2a915277490ac66160bb8bdde5fb4313
#
_entry.id   2a915277490ac66160bb8bdde5fb4313
#
_cell.length_a   1.000
_cell.length_b   1.000
_cell.length_c   1.000
_cell.angle_alpha   90.00
_cell.angle_beta   90.00
_cell.angle_gamma   90.00
#
_symmetry.space_group_name_H-M   'P 1'
#
loop_
_entity.id
_entity.type
_entity.pdbx_description
1 polymer ?
#
loop_
_entity_poly.entity_id
_entity_poly.type
_entity_poly.pdbx_seq_one_letter_code
_entity_poly.pdbx_strand_id
1 'polypeptide(L)'
;MAKEPVDGWLAYRLIEPGYELWNRMGIYQRNLENYTENAIIENKMSGNNCMNCHSFCMQNPEKMLFHMRETYSCTLLIDGDKVEKLNTKTDQTLSPLVYPSWHPSGKYVAFSVNKTKQAFHMNDRNRVEVFDSASDVVVYDTQKHEIVTSPLLSSEGAFETFPTFSPDGNTLYFCSAKARTMPKEYDQVRYDLCSVSFDPATRRFGTVVDTLYKASEIDKSVSFPRVSPDGKYLLYTLSGYGNFSIWHKDADLYMIDLSTLRSYPLEAANSDDVESYHSWSSDSRWIV
;
A
#
# COMPACT_ATOMS: atom_id res chain seq x y z
N MET A 1 -22.22 4.76 -20.42
CA MET A 1 -21.47 5.87 -19.80
C MET A 1 -22.03 6.11 -18.42
N ALA A 2 -21.16 6.28 -17.43
CA ALA A 2 -21.58 6.68 -16.09
C ALA A 2 -22.30 8.04 -16.17
N LYS A 3 -23.37 8.20 -15.41
CA LYS A 3 -24.13 9.45 -15.34
C LYS A 3 -23.51 10.45 -14.36
N GLU A 4 -22.60 9.98 -13.54
CA GLU A 4 -21.99 10.72 -12.46
C GLU A 4 -20.53 11.07 -12.81
N PRO A 5 -20.03 12.21 -12.36
CA PRO A 5 -18.65 12.61 -12.63
C PRO A 5 -17.67 11.60 -12.01
N VAL A 6 -16.60 11.36 -12.73
CA VAL A 6 -15.42 10.61 -12.26
C VAL A 6 -14.28 11.61 -12.12
N ASP A 7 -13.29 11.33 -11.28
CA ASP A 7 -12.07 12.14 -11.23
C ASP A 7 -11.47 12.30 -12.63
N GLY A 8 -11.00 13.49 -12.95
CA GLY A 8 -10.55 13.80 -14.30
C GLY A 8 -9.27 13.08 -14.72
N TRP A 9 -8.49 12.55 -13.76
CA TRP A 9 -7.18 11.97 -13.99
C TRP A 9 -6.96 10.71 -13.19
N LEU A 10 -6.25 9.76 -13.80
CA LEU A 10 -5.73 8.55 -13.18
C LEU A 10 -4.21 8.56 -13.26
N ALA A 11 -3.54 8.42 -12.13
CA ALA A 11 -2.09 8.22 -12.08
C ALA A 11 -1.76 6.75 -11.85
N TYR A 12 -0.76 6.23 -12.56
CA TYR A 12 -0.35 4.84 -12.49
C TYR A 12 1.13 4.68 -12.83
N ARG A 13 1.70 3.58 -12.39
CA ARG A 13 3.03 3.17 -12.80
C ARG A 13 2.93 2.33 -14.07
N LEU A 14 3.52 2.78 -15.15
CA LEU A 14 3.64 2.03 -16.38
C LEU A 14 4.94 1.23 -16.36
N ILE A 15 4.82 -0.08 -16.51
CA ILE A 15 5.90 -1.03 -16.70
C ILE A 15 5.59 -1.82 -17.97
N GLU A 16 6.55 -1.89 -18.90
CA GLU A 16 6.41 -2.78 -20.03
C GLU A 16 6.47 -4.25 -19.59
N PRO A 17 5.67 -5.15 -20.18
CA PRO A 17 5.71 -6.57 -19.85
C PRO A 17 7.08 -7.19 -20.17
N GLY A 18 7.55 -8.03 -19.27
CA GLY A 18 8.80 -8.77 -19.42
C GLY A 18 9.98 -8.21 -18.65
N TYR A 19 10.94 -9.08 -18.34
CA TYR A 19 12.10 -8.73 -17.51
C TYR A 19 13.13 -7.87 -18.22
N GLU A 20 13.13 -7.89 -19.54
CA GLU A 20 14.14 -7.23 -20.36
C GLU A 20 13.98 -5.70 -20.44
N LEU A 21 12.80 -5.21 -20.09
CA LEU A 21 12.41 -3.81 -20.27
C LEU A 21 12.19 -3.03 -18.98
N TRP A 22 12.66 -3.55 -17.86
CA TRP A 22 12.51 -2.83 -16.60
C TRP A 22 13.27 -1.47 -16.56
N ASN A 23 14.18 -1.21 -17.48
CA ASN A 23 14.77 0.09 -17.70
C ASN A 23 13.82 1.09 -18.40
N ARG A 24 12.61 0.66 -18.75
CA ARG A 24 11.55 1.50 -19.32
C ARG A 24 10.33 1.49 -18.42
N MET A 25 10.33 2.34 -17.41
CA MET A 25 9.19 2.54 -16.55
C MET A 25 9.04 4.00 -16.18
N GLY A 26 7.84 4.36 -15.75
CA GLY A 26 7.55 5.69 -15.28
C GLY A 26 6.27 5.75 -14.48
N ILE A 27 6.02 6.89 -13.86
CA ILE A 27 4.75 7.27 -13.31
C ILE A 27 4.09 8.20 -14.30
N TYR A 28 2.90 7.83 -14.75
CA TYR A 28 2.12 8.53 -15.77
C TYR A 28 0.79 8.96 -15.19
N GLN A 29 0.20 9.96 -15.83
CA GLN A 29 -1.18 10.36 -15.60
C GLN A 29 -1.96 10.32 -16.92
N ARG A 30 -3.19 9.83 -16.86
CA ARG A 30 -4.11 9.76 -17.98
C ARG A 30 -5.37 10.56 -17.67
N ASN A 31 -5.75 11.42 -18.59
CA ASN A 31 -7.04 12.10 -18.54
C ASN A 31 -8.15 11.10 -18.89
N LEU A 32 -9.17 11.00 -18.05
CA LEU A 32 -10.26 10.04 -18.23
C LEU A 32 -11.34 10.50 -19.22
N GLU A 33 -11.34 11.78 -19.60
CA GLU A 33 -12.29 12.32 -20.59
C GLU A 33 -11.80 12.16 -22.03
N ASN A 34 -10.52 12.44 -22.29
CA ASN A 34 -9.94 12.45 -23.64
C ASN A 34 -8.79 11.44 -23.83
N TYR A 35 -8.45 10.69 -22.78
CA TYR A 35 -7.40 9.65 -22.73
C TYR A 35 -5.97 10.15 -23.04
N THR A 36 -5.74 11.44 -23.00
CA THR A 36 -4.38 11.99 -23.12
C THR A 36 -3.51 11.49 -21.96
N GLU A 37 -2.35 10.94 -22.31
CA GLU A 37 -1.39 10.40 -21.36
C GLU A 37 -0.14 11.28 -21.30
N ASN A 38 0.30 11.62 -20.08
CA ASN A 38 1.51 12.41 -19.87
C ASN A 38 2.37 11.74 -18.78
N ALA A 39 3.69 11.74 -18.98
CA ALA A 39 4.62 11.29 -17.96
C ALA A 39 4.66 12.32 -16.81
N ILE A 40 4.54 11.85 -15.57
CA ILE A 40 4.90 12.62 -14.37
C ILE A 40 6.42 12.54 -14.19
N ILE A 41 6.96 11.31 -14.26
CA ILE A 41 8.41 11.06 -14.24
C ILE A 41 8.72 9.74 -14.95
N GLU A 42 9.82 9.71 -15.71
CA GLU A 42 10.35 8.49 -16.33
C GLU A 42 11.68 8.11 -15.71
N ASN A 43 11.96 6.83 -15.56
CA ASN A 43 13.16 6.32 -14.90
C ASN A 43 14.46 6.64 -15.66
N LYS A 44 14.40 6.87 -16.97
CA LYS A 44 15.56 7.34 -17.73
C LYS A 44 16.12 8.68 -17.23
N MET A 45 15.30 9.50 -16.57
CA MET A 45 15.73 10.75 -15.93
C MET A 45 16.56 10.52 -14.66
N SER A 46 16.53 9.32 -14.10
CA SER A 46 17.24 8.91 -12.89
C SER A 46 18.27 7.79 -13.12
N GLY A 47 18.80 7.67 -14.34
CA GLY A 47 19.76 6.64 -14.68
C GLY A 47 19.18 5.23 -14.70
N ASN A 48 17.92 5.10 -15.12
CA ASN A 48 17.15 3.85 -15.20
C ASN A 48 16.86 3.17 -13.85
N ASN A 49 16.86 3.94 -12.76
CA ASN A 49 16.49 3.39 -11.46
C ASN A 49 15.00 3.01 -11.41
N CYS A 50 14.69 1.92 -10.72
CA CYS A 50 13.33 1.52 -10.45
C CYS A 50 12.63 2.57 -9.57
N MET A 51 11.38 2.89 -9.90
CA MET A 51 10.52 3.77 -9.11
C MET A 51 9.16 3.12 -8.89
N ASN A 52 8.61 3.31 -7.69
CA ASN A 52 7.33 2.72 -7.30
C ASN A 52 6.68 3.45 -6.12
N CYS A 53 5.58 2.89 -5.62
CA CYS A 53 4.90 3.35 -4.42
C CYS A 53 4.51 4.84 -4.48
N HIS A 54 4.10 5.34 -5.68
CA HIS A 54 3.55 6.69 -5.76
C HIS A 54 2.24 6.79 -4.97
N SER A 55 2.05 7.89 -4.29
CA SER A 55 0.86 8.15 -3.49
C SER A 55 0.60 9.65 -3.41
N PHE A 56 -0.65 10.04 -3.65
CA PHE A 56 -1.10 11.43 -3.55
C PHE A 56 -1.74 11.69 -2.19
N CYS A 57 -1.45 12.85 -1.61
CA CYS A 57 -2.06 13.28 -0.36
C CYS A 57 -3.52 13.65 -0.61
N MET A 58 -4.47 12.83 -0.14
CA MET A 58 -5.90 13.08 -0.31
C MET A 58 -6.31 13.39 -1.76
N GLN A 59 -5.77 12.64 -2.73
CA GLN A 59 -5.93 12.84 -4.17
C GLN A 59 -5.54 14.24 -4.70
N ASN A 60 -4.79 15.03 -3.92
CA ASN A 60 -4.27 16.31 -4.35
C ASN A 60 -3.12 16.13 -5.35
N PRO A 61 -3.25 16.54 -6.62
CA PRO A 61 -2.22 16.36 -7.64
C PRO A 61 -0.93 17.14 -7.37
N GLU A 62 -0.98 18.20 -6.55
CA GLU A 62 0.18 19.01 -6.21
C GLU A 62 1.00 18.43 -5.06
N LYS A 63 0.46 17.42 -4.35
CA LYS A 63 1.17 16.82 -3.20
C LYS A 63 1.23 15.31 -3.30
N MET A 64 2.42 14.81 -3.63
CA MET A 64 2.65 13.38 -3.79
C MET A 64 4.02 12.97 -3.26
N LEU A 65 4.18 11.67 -3.10
CA LEU A 65 5.49 11.05 -2.93
C LEU A 65 5.60 9.79 -3.78
N PHE A 66 6.83 9.41 -4.06
CA PHE A 66 7.17 8.11 -4.64
C PHE A 66 8.56 7.66 -4.20
N HIS A 67 8.82 6.38 -4.32
CA HIS A 67 10.06 5.76 -3.89
C HIS A 67 10.94 5.40 -5.08
N MET A 68 12.23 5.76 -5.01
CA MET A 68 13.27 5.33 -5.93
C MET A 68 14.14 4.28 -5.29
N ARG A 69 14.55 3.28 -6.06
CA ARG A 69 15.40 2.17 -5.61
C ARG A 69 16.81 2.26 -6.17
N GLU A 70 17.67 1.34 -5.75
CA GLU A 70 19.04 1.15 -6.22
C GLU A 70 19.96 2.36 -5.93
N THR A 71 20.71 2.82 -6.95
CA THR A 71 21.76 3.84 -6.80
C THR A 71 21.26 5.14 -6.21
N TYR A 72 20.01 5.54 -6.55
CA TYR A 72 19.39 6.77 -6.03
C TYR A 72 18.30 6.50 -5.00
N SER A 73 18.45 5.40 -4.24
CA SER A 73 17.45 4.99 -3.26
C SER A 73 17.05 6.13 -2.32
N CYS A 74 15.81 6.55 -2.42
CA CYS A 74 15.21 7.60 -1.60
C CYS A 74 13.69 7.62 -1.78
N THR A 75 12.99 8.34 -0.91
CA THR A 75 11.63 8.79 -1.16
C THR A 75 11.68 10.25 -1.60
N LEU A 76 11.07 10.58 -2.74
CA LEU A 76 10.88 11.95 -3.16
C LEU A 76 9.51 12.43 -2.70
N LEU A 77 9.47 13.56 -2.02
CA LEU A 77 8.28 14.28 -1.61
C LEU A 77 8.15 15.53 -2.49
N ILE A 78 7.01 15.66 -3.15
CA ILE A 78 6.65 16.81 -3.98
C ILE A 78 5.49 17.53 -3.31
N ASP A 79 5.60 18.85 -3.14
CA ASP A 79 4.57 19.72 -2.56
C ASP A 79 4.57 21.03 -3.37
N GLY A 80 3.70 21.12 -4.38
CA GLY A 80 3.75 22.15 -5.41
C GLY A 80 5.10 22.16 -6.16
N ASP A 81 5.78 23.29 -6.16
CA ASP A 81 7.11 23.43 -6.81
C ASP A 81 8.27 22.92 -5.95
N LYS A 82 8.00 22.53 -4.70
CA LYS A 82 9.03 22.05 -3.80
C LYS A 82 9.23 20.54 -3.96
N VAL A 83 10.47 20.13 -4.23
CA VAL A 83 10.87 18.72 -4.27
C VAL A 83 11.89 18.47 -3.15
N GLU A 84 11.59 17.49 -2.32
CA GLU A 84 12.43 17.11 -1.20
C GLU A 84 12.83 15.63 -1.29
N LYS A 85 14.12 15.36 -1.11
CA LYS A 85 14.66 14.01 -1.06
C LYS A 85 14.75 13.56 0.40
N LEU A 86 13.92 12.58 0.77
CA LEU A 86 13.89 11.99 2.09
C LEU A 86 14.82 10.77 2.15
N ASN A 87 15.72 10.73 3.13
CA ASN A 87 16.43 9.51 3.47
C ASN A 87 15.56 8.66 4.40
N THR A 88 14.91 7.66 3.83
CA THR A 88 13.97 6.79 4.57
C THR A 88 14.62 5.50 5.07
N LYS A 89 15.91 5.30 4.85
CA LYS A 89 16.69 4.21 5.45
C LYS A 89 17.55 4.76 6.58
N THR A 90 17.20 4.39 7.80
CA THR A 90 17.89 4.80 9.03
C THR A 90 18.23 3.59 9.89
N ASP A 91 18.99 3.79 10.98
CA ASP A 91 19.27 2.73 11.95
C ASP A 91 18.02 2.24 12.70
N GLN A 92 16.93 3.00 12.62
CA GLN A 92 15.63 2.67 13.23
C GLN A 92 14.69 1.90 12.29
N THR A 93 15.10 1.65 11.04
CA THR A 93 14.26 0.99 10.03
C THR A 93 14.94 -0.25 9.48
N LEU A 94 14.16 -1.32 9.28
CA LEU A 94 14.63 -2.59 8.69
C LEU A 94 15.12 -2.42 7.25
N SER A 95 14.49 -1.50 6.50
CA SER A 95 14.72 -1.21 5.08
C SER A 95 14.25 0.19 4.74
N PRO A 96 14.42 0.68 3.50
CA PRO A 96 13.72 1.88 3.03
C PRO A 96 12.20 1.75 3.18
N LEU A 97 11.52 2.87 3.43
CA LEU A 97 10.08 2.93 3.63
C LEU A 97 9.33 2.70 2.30
N VAL A 98 8.30 1.85 2.32
CA VAL A 98 7.48 1.50 1.15
C VAL A 98 5.99 1.51 1.50
N TYR A 99 5.11 1.37 0.51
CA TYR A 99 3.64 1.33 0.68
C TYR A 99 3.08 2.50 1.48
N PRO A 100 3.29 3.74 1.02
CA PRO A 100 2.86 4.94 1.72
C PRO A 100 1.35 5.09 1.81
N SER A 101 0.89 5.61 2.94
CA SER A 101 -0.46 6.11 3.15
C SER A 101 -0.43 7.46 3.86
N TRP A 102 -0.98 8.49 3.23
CA TRP A 102 -1.04 9.81 3.79
C TRP A 102 -2.06 9.92 4.92
N HIS A 103 -1.65 10.58 6.00
CA HIS A 103 -2.59 11.13 6.97
C HIS A 103 -3.29 12.35 6.35
N PRO A 104 -4.60 12.55 6.60
CA PRO A 104 -5.39 13.61 5.95
C PRO A 104 -4.86 15.03 6.18
N SER A 105 -4.11 15.28 7.25
CA SER A 105 -3.45 16.57 7.47
C SER A 105 -2.31 16.87 6.49
N GLY A 106 -1.84 15.88 5.72
CA GLY A 106 -0.66 15.99 4.87
C GLY A 106 0.67 16.14 5.63
N LYS A 107 0.65 15.99 6.97
CA LYS A 107 1.82 16.12 7.83
C LYS A 107 2.50 14.78 8.10
N TYR A 108 1.72 13.70 8.15
CA TYR A 108 2.24 12.37 8.42
C TYR A 108 2.01 11.45 7.23
N VAL A 109 2.92 10.48 7.09
CA VAL A 109 2.77 9.38 6.13
C VAL A 109 3.09 8.08 6.85
N ALA A 110 2.16 7.15 6.84
CA ALA A 110 2.41 5.79 7.30
C ALA A 110 3.10 4.98 6.20
N PHE A 111 4.03 4.12 6.58
CA PHE A 111 4.79 3.28 5.67
C PHE A 111 4.94 1.88 6.23
N SER A 112 5.13 0.93 5.35
CA SER A 112 5.71 -0.36 5.69
C SER A 112 7.23 -0.32 5.58
N VAL A 113 7.89 -1.15 6.35
CA VAL A 113 9.35 -1.39 6.33
C VAL A 113 9.55 -2.89 6.18
N ASN A 114 9.85 -3.36 4.97
CA ASN A 114 9.81 -4.77 4.64
C ASN A 114 11.18 -5.32 4.23
N LYS A 115 11.58 -6.48 4.76
CA LYS A 115 12.68 -7.29 4.24
C LYS A 115 12.14 -8.32 3.26
N THR A 116 11.90 -7.88 2.04
CA THR A 116 11.25 -8.66 0.99
C THR A 116 12.23 -9.56 0.26
N LYS A 117 11.78 -10.77 -0.08
CA LYS A 117 12.47 -11.72 -0.95
C LYS A 117 11.53 -12.17 -2.06
N GLN A 118 12.14 -12.57 -3.18
CA GLN A 118 11.42 -13.07 -4.35
C GLN A 118 11.93 -14.47 -4.71
N ALA A 119 10.99 -15.35 -5.08
CA ALA A 119 11.25 -16.67 -5.61
C ALA A 119 10.43 -16.90 -6.88
N PHE A 120 10.80 -17.91 -7.65
CA PHE A 120 10.11 -18.28 -8.88
C PHE A 120 9.75 -19.76 -8.85
N HIS A 121 8.52 -20.08 -9.21
CA HIS A 121 8.03 -21.43 -9.34
C HIS A 121 8.03 -21.89 -10.79
N MET A 122 8.56 -23.08 -11.06
CA MET A 122 8.60 -23.63 -12.43
C MET A 122 7.24 -24.20 -12.84
N ASN A 123 6.51 -24.82 -11.94
CA ASN A 123 5.31 -25.62 -12.24
C ASN A 123 4.06 -25.18 -11.43
N ASP A 124 4.10 -24.06 -10.73
CA ASP A 124 2.97 -23.54 -9.99
C ASP A 124 2.11 -22.62 -10.84
N ARG A 125 0.81 -22.49 -10.50
CA ARG A 125 -0.09 -21.52 -11.08
C ARG A 125 0.39 -20.08 -10.77
N ASN A 126 0.88 -19.85 -9.58
CA ASN A 126 1.53 -18.62 -9.15
C ASN A 126 3.03 -18.71 -9.51
N ARG A 127 3.43 -18.09 -10.61
CA ARG A 127 4.80 -18.15 -11.15
C ARG A 127 5.82 -17.40 -10.32
N VAL A 128 5.40 -16.36 -9.68
CA VAL A 128 6.24 -15.46 -8.88
C VAL A 128 5.75 -15.47 -7.45
N GLU A 129 6.67 -15.65 -6.51
CA GLU A 129 6.39 -15.55 -5.10
C GLU A 129 7.19 -14.40 -4.50
N VAL A 130 6.53 -13.54 -3.76
CA VAL A 130 7.14 -12.43 -3.03
C VAL A 130 6.68 -12.51 -1.58
N PHE A 131 7.64 -12.57 -0.66
CA PHE A 131 7.35 -12.71 0.75
C PHE A 131 8.31 -11.88 1.60
N ASP A 132 7.86 -11.48 2.76
CA ASP A 132 8.67 -10.77 3.74
C ASP A 132 9.28 -11.74 4.76
N SER A 133 10.52 -11.49 5.13
CA SER A 133 11.19 -12.17 6.24
C SER A 133 11.13 -11.37 7.55
N ALA A 134 10.78 -10.11 7.48
CA ALA A 134 10.42 -9.21 8.56
C ALA A 134 9.68 -8.01 7.96
N SER A 135 8.70 -7.48 8.67
CA SER A 135 8.03 -6.23 8.28
C SER A 135 7.45 -5.50 9.48
N ASP A 136 7.56 -4.19 9.47
CA ASP A 136 7.04 -3.27 10.48
C ASP A 136 6.22 -2.16 9.82
N VAL A 137 5.37 -1.50 10.60
CA VAL A 137 4.68 -0.27 10.21
C VAL A 137 5.23 0.91 11.01
N VAL A 138 5.54 2.00 10.33
CA VAL A 138 6.00 3.24 10.93
C VAL A 138 5.23 4.43 10.38
N VAL A 139 5.18 5.52 11.14
CA VAL A 139 4.66 6.80 10.69
C VAL A 139 5.81 7.80 10.61
N TYR A 140 5.91 8.51 9.50
CA TYR A 140 6.92 9.55 9.29
C TYR A 140 6.29 10.93 9.39
N ASP A 141 6.86 11.81 10.23
CA ASP A 141 6.51 13.23 10.32
C ASP A 141 7.30 13.98 9.25
N THR A 142 6.62 14.46 8.20
CA THR A 142 7.25 15.14 7.06
C THR A 142 7.79 16.54 7.39
N GLN A 143 7.37 17.13 8.51
CA GLN A 143 7.82 18.45 8.95
C GLN A 143 9.01 18.37 9.89
N LYS A 144 9.05 17.34 10.75
CA LYS A 144 10.11 17.15 11.73
C LYS A 144 11.20 16.18 11.26
N HIS A 145 10.93 15.43 10.19
CA HIS A 145 11.81 14.37 9.68
C HIS A 145 12.10 13.29 10.72
N GLU A 146 11.06 12.91 11.48
CA GLU A 146 11.14 11.93 12.55
C GLU A 146 10.25 10.73 12.25
N ILE A 147 10.70 9.55 12.70
CA ILE A 147 9.90 8.33 12.69
C ILE A 147 9.14 8.23 14.01
N VAL A 148 7.86 7.93 13.94
CA VAL A 148 6.97 7.63 15.05
C VAL A 148 6.56 6.17 14.90
N THR A 149 6.81 5.36 15.91
CA THR A 149 6.44 3.93 15.92
C THR A 149 5.91 3.50 17.28
N SER A 150 5.48 2.28 17.40
CA SER A 150 4.96 1.63 18.59
C SER A 150 5.33 0.15 18.58
N PRO A 151 5.59 -0.48 19.74
CA PRO A 151 5.76 -1.93 19.82
C PRO A 151 4.58 -2.75 19.27
N LEU A 152 3.42 -2.11 19.08
CA LEU A 152 2.23 -2.73 18.45
C LEU A 152 2.33 -2.78 16.91
N LEU A 153 3.27 -2.06 16.32
CA LEU A 153 3.46 -1.89 14.88
C LEU A 153 4.83 -2.36 14.40
N SER A 154 5.68 -2.79 15.35
CA SER A 154 7.03 -3.30 15.07
C SER A 154 7.41 -4.34 16.12
N SER A 155 6.96 -5.57 15.92
CA SER A 155 7.18 -6.66 16.86
C SER A 155 7.98 -7.80 16.22
N GLU A 156 8.88 -8.43 16.99
CA GLU A 156 9.63 -9.61 16.51
C GLU A 156 8.72 -10.84 16.30
N GLY A 157 7.55 -10.84 16.91
CA GLY A 157 6.60 -11.97 16.89
C GLY A 157 5.57 -11.90 15.78
N ALA A 158 5.51 -10.80 15.03
CA ALA A 158 4.55 -10.59 13.96
C ALA A 158 5.17 -9.90 12.74
N PHE A 159 4.44 -9.89 11.65
CA PHE A 159 4.70 -9.10 10.45
C PHE A 159 3.60 -8.07 10.33
N GLU A 160 3.93 -6.79 10.32
CA GLU A 160 3.01 -5.69 10.13
C GLU A 160 3.29 -4.99 8.79
N THR A 161 2.24 -4.74 7.98
CA THR A 161 2.41 -4.16 6.63
C THR A 161 1.15 -3.43 6.14
N PHE A 162 1.26 -2.73 5.01
CA PHE A 162 0.18 -2.05 4.29
C PHE A 162 -0.68 -1.13 5.16
N PRO A 163 -0.09 -0.12 5.79
CA PRO A 163 -0.87 0.81 6.58
C PRO A 163 -1.79 1.68 5.71
N THR A 164 -2.96 2.06 6.27
CA THR A 164 -3.83 3.08 5.70
C THR A 164 -4.52 3.88 6.80
N PHE A 165 -4.50 5.21 6.69
CA PHE A 165 -5.19 6.08 7.65
C PHE A 165 -6.68 6.17 7.34
N SER A 166 -7.48 6.33 8.40
CA SER A 166 -8.86 6.80 8.27
C SER A 166 -8.91 8.24 7.75
N PRO A 167 -10.00 8.67 7.07
CA PRO A 167 -10.11 10.03 6.56
C PRO A 167 -10.15 11.11 7.63
N ASP A 168 -10.47 10.78 8.89
CA ASP A 168 -10.37 11.69 10.04
C ASP A 168 -8.98 11.72 10.67
N GLY A 169 -8.09 10.80 10.27
CA GLY A 169 -6.72 10.70 10.73
C GLY A 169 -6.54 10.07 12.13
N ASN A 170 -7.62 9.62 12.77
CA ASN A 170 -7.55 9.15 14.15
C ASN A 170 -7.35 7.63 14.28
N THR A 171 -7.41 6.90 13.15
CA THR A 171 -7.23 5.45 13.12
C THR A 171 -6.23 5.08 12.03
N LEU A 172 -5.29 4.19 12.37
CA LEU A 172 -4.41 3.54 11.42
C LEU A 172 -4.84 2.08 11.28
N TYR A 173 -5.26 1.70 10.08
CA TYR A 173 -5.51 0.31 9.70
C TYR A 173 -4.24 -0.29 9.12
N PHE A 174 -4.01 -1.58 9.31
CA PHE A 174 -2.84 -2.30 8.78
C PHE A 174 -3.10 -3.80 8.74
N CYS A 175 -2.27 -4.52 8.02
CA CYS A 175 -2.28 -5.98 8.00
C CYS A 175 -1.26 -6.51 9.01
N SER A 176 -1.65 -7.49 9.83
CA SER A 176 -0.76 -8.15 10.79
C SER A 176 -0.88 -9.66 10.70
N ALA A 177 0.26 -10.35 10.75
CA ALA A 177 0.33 -11.80 10.76
C ALA A 177 1.33 -12.29 11.80
N LYS A 178 1.07 -13.46 12.39
CA LYS A 178 2.07 -14.13 13.22
C LYS A 178 3.31 -14.45 12.39
N ALA A 179 4.48 -14.05 12.89
CA ALA A 179 5.75 -14.36 12.24
C ALA A 179 5.97 -15.87 12.06
N ARG A 180 6.56 -16.25 10.94
CA ARG A 180 6.85 -17.63 10.56
C ARG A 180 8.33 -17.80 10.22
N THR A 181 8.78 -19.04 10.16
CA THR A 181 10.16 -19.38 9.79
C THR A 181 10.36 -19.22 8.27
N MET A 182 10.88 -18.10 7.86
CA MET A 182 11.05 -17.80 6.44
C MET A 182 12.38 -18.31 5.88
N PRO A 183 12.42 -18.84 4.64
CA PRO A 183 11.35 -18.95 3.66
C PRO A 183 10.51 -20.22 3.76
N LYS A 184 10.75 -21.11 4.70
CA LYS A 184 10.16 -22.48 4.73
C LYS A 184 8.64 -22.49 4.88
N GLU A 185 8.10 -21.48 5.57
CA GLU A 185 6.68 -21.39 5.94
C GLU A 185 6.01 -20.18 5.29
N TYR A 186 6.49 -19.70 4.11
CA TYR A 186 5.96 -18.52 3.46
C TYR A 186 4.47 -18.65 3.09
N ASP A 187 4.04 -19.87 2.70
CA ASP A 187 2.67 -20.21 2.34
C ASP A 187 1.73 -20.43 3.54
N GLN A 188 2.26 -20.32 4.76
CA GLN A 188 1.51 -20.41 6.01
C GLN A 188 1.28 -19.04 6.66
N VAL A 189 1.77 -17.97 6.07
CA VAL A 189 1.54 -16.61 6.59
C VAL A 189 0.13 -16.18 6.24
N ARG A 190 -0.65 -15.79 7.27
CA ARG A 190 -2.03 -15.31 7.13
C ARG A 190 -2.14 -13.97 7.82
N TYR A 191 -2.41 -12.95 7.04
CA TYR A 191 -2.58 -11.59 7.54
C TYR A 191 -4.04 -11.31 7.87
N ASP A 192 -4.26 -10.81 9.07
CA ASP A 192 -5.53 -10.25 9.52
C ASP A 192 -5.56 -8.75 9.30
N LEU A 193 -6.75 -8.17 9.17
CA LEU A 193 -6.92 -6.71 9.11
C LEU A 193 -7.10 -6.16 10.52
N CYS A 194 -6.18 -5.29 10.91
CA CYS A 194 -6.10 -4.70 12.24
C CYS A 194 -6.24 -3.18 12.21
N SER A 195 -6.49 -2.59 13.36
CA SER A 195 -6.46 -1.14 13.55
C SER A 195 -5.90 -0.76 14.91
N VAL A 196 -5.35 0.45 14.97
CA VAL A 196 -4.91 1.11 16.20
C VAL A 196 -5.26 2.59 16.13
N SER A 197 -5.65 3.20 17.24
CA SER A 197 -5.88 4.65 17.27
C SER A 197 -4.56 5.41 17.18
N PHE A 198 -4.61 6.58 16.54
CA PHE A 198 -3.49 7.50 16.41
C PHE A 198 -3.93 8.91 16.78
N ASP A 199 -3.22 9.55 17.69
CA ASP A 199 -3.43 10.95 18.04
C ASP A 199 -2.38 11.83 17.32
N PRO A 200 -2.77 12.57 16.28
CA PRO A 200 -1.84 13.40 15.52
C PRO A 200 -1.30 14.61 16.31
N ALA A 201 -1.99 15.05 17.37
CA ALA A 201 -1.54 16.17 18.19
C ALA A 201 -0.38 15.77 19.10
N THR A 202 -0.45 14.60 19.72
CA THR A 202 0.61 14.07 20.60
C THR A 202 1.56 13.14 19.88
N ARG A 203 1.23 12.70 18.64
CA ARG A 203 1.99 11.73 17.84
C ARG A 203 2.09 10.37 18.55
N ARG A 204 1.00 9.94 19.19
CA ARG A 204 0.96 8.69 19.94
C ARG A 204 -0.07 7.72 19.38
N PHE A 205 0.30 6.47 19.42
CA PHE A 205 -0.64 5.37 19.16
C PHE A 205 -1.37 4.99 20.45
N GLY A 206 -2.57 4.44 20.30
CA GLY A 206 -3.26 3.77 21.39
C GLY A 206 -2.51 2.56 21.92
N THR A 207 -3.05 1.93 22.94
CA THR A 207 -2.43 0.79 23.63
C THR A 207 -3.04 -0.55 23.25
N VAL A 208 -4.07 -0.54 22.41
CA VAL A 208 -4.82 -1.75 22.00
C VAL A 208 -4.87 -1.80 20.47
N VAL A 209 -4.66 -2.99 19.93
CA VAL A 209 -4.90 -3.31 18.51
C VAL A 209 -6.22 -4.06 18.45
N ASP A 210 -7.14 -3.56 17.64
CA ASP A 210 -8.40 -4.23 17.32
C ASP A 210 -8.24 -5.00 16.00
N THR A 211 -8.79 -6.22 15.93
CA THR A 211 -8.84 -7.01 14.70
C THR A 211 -10.23 -6.87 14.07
N LEU A 212 -10.30 -6.20 12.92
CA LEU A 212 -11.55 -5.95 12.20
C LEU A 212 -11.99 -7.18 11.41
N TYR A 213 -11.03 -7.89 10.82
CA TYR A 213 -11.31 -9.08 10.03
C TYR A 213 -10.21 -10.13 10.24
N LYS A 214 -10.60 -11.29 10.75
CA LYS A 214 -9.72 -12.41 11.06
C LYS A 214 -9.67 -13.40 9.89
N ALA A 215 -8.92 -13.05 8.87
CA ALA A 215 -8.76 -13.90 7.69
C ALA A 215 -8.01 -15.20 8.03
N SER A 216 -7.12 -15.17 9.03
CA SER A 216 -6.39 -16.33 9.50
C SER A 216 -7.30 -17.46 10.05
N GLU A 217 -8.48 -17.12 10.59
CA GLU A 217 -9.47 -18.11 11.08
C GLU A 217 -10.14 -18.90 9.94
N ILE A 218 -10.12 -18.37 8.72
CA ILE A 218 -10.70 -18.99 7.52
C ILE A 218 -9.63 -19.41 6.50
N ASP A 219 -8.37 -19.51 6.94
CA ASP A 219 -7.20 -19.88 6.13
C ASP A 219 -6.98 -18.93 4.92
N LYS A 220 -7.21 -17.64 5.11
CA LYS A 220 -7.04 -16.57 4.13
C LYS A 220 -6.13 -15.47 4.65
N SER A 221 -5.74 -14.56 3.76
CA SER A 221 -4.80 -13.49 4.03
C SER A 221 -5.27 -12.18 3.41
N VAL A 222 -5.27 -11.09 4.19
CA VAL A 222 -5.62 -9.74 3.77
C VAL A 222 -4.38 -8.99 3.26
N SER A 223 -4.55 -8.22 2.20
CA SER A 223 -3.53 -7.29 1.71
C SER A 223 -4.16 -5.99 1.16
N PHE A 224 -3.36 -4.93 1.06
CA PHE A 224 -3.71 -3.64 0.44
C PHE A 224 -5.02 -2.99 0.94
N PRO A 225 -5.24 -2.83 2.25
CA PRO A 225 -6.43 -2.13 2.74
C PRO A 225 -6.44 -0.67 2.26
N ARG A 226 -7.62 -0.18 1.84
CA ARG A 226 -7.86 1.20 1.40
C ARG A 226 -9.20 1.68 1.93
N VAL A 227 -9.19 2.68 2.80
CA VAL A 227 -10.41 3.30 3.31
C VAL A 227 -10.98 4.23 2.25
N SER A 228 -12.32 4.21 2.08
CA SER A 228 -12.99 5.18 1.20
C SER A 228 -12.84 6.60 1.75
N PRO A 229 -12.73 7.65 0.90
CA PRO A 229 -12.60 9.03 1.34
C PRO A 229 -13.70 9.51 2.30
N ASP A 230 -14.92 8.95 2.20
CA ASP A 230 -16.02 9.25 3.11
C ASP A 230 -16.00 8.46 4.44
N GLY A 231 -15.04 7.56 4.60
CA GLY A 231 -14.82 6.77 5.82
C GLY A 231 -15.82 5.67 6.09
N LYS A 232 -16.70 5.33 5.12
CA LYS A 232 -17.74 4.32 5.33
C LYS A 232 -17.30 2.91 5.03
N TYR A 233 -16.38 2.75 4.08
CA TYR A 233 -15.96 1.45 3.58
C TYR A 233 -14.45 1.29 3.64
N LEU A 234 -14.01 0.05 3.78
CA LEU A 234 -12.62 -0.35 3.61
C LEU A 234 -12.56 -1.46 2.56
N LEU A 235 -11.86 -1.19 1.48
CA LEU A 235 -11.60 -2.12 0.38
C LEU A 235 -10.27 -2.82 0.63
N TYR A 236 -10.19 -4.13 0.37
CA TYR A 236 -8.98 -4.91 0.53
C TYR A 236 -8.95 -6.11 -0.42
N THR A 237 -7.77 -6.69 -0.62
CA THR A 237 -7.61 -7.95 -1.35
C THR A 237 -7.56 -9.12 -0.36
N LEU A 238 -8.26 -10.20 -0.66
CA LEU A 238 -8.24 -11.46 0.09
C LEU A 238 -7.67 -12.57 -0.79
N SER A 239 -6.62 -13.24 -0.34
CA SER A 239 -5.96 -14.35 -1.03
C SER A 239 -5.71 -15.54 -0.12
N GLY A 240 -5.12 -16.61 -0.62
CA GLY A 240 -4.85 -17.83 0.16
C GLY A 240 -3.80 -17.63 1.25
N TYR A 241 -2.74 -16.84 0.99
CA TYR A 241 -1.65 -16.63 1.94
C TYR A 241 -0.82 -15.40 1.56
N GLY A 242 0.10 -15.02 2.44
CA GLY A 242 1.08 -13.98 2.21
C GLY A 242 0.49 -12.57 2.15
N ASN A 243 1.32 -11.62 1.75
CA ASN A 243 0.95 -10.21 1.67
C ASN A 243 1.07 -9.63 0.24
N PHE A 244 1.78 -10.30 -0.65
CA PHE A 244 2.01 -9.78 -2.00
C PHE A 244 1.12 -10.48 -3.04
N SER A 245 -0.18 -10.28 -2.87
CA SER A 245 -1.25 -10.98 -3.62
C SER A 245 -1.30 -10.68 -5.12
N ILE A 246 -0.55 -9.71 -5.64
CA ILE A 246 -0.53 -9.34 -7.06
C ILE A 246 -0.16 -10.48 -8.03
N TRP A 247 0.47 -11.54 -7.51
CA TRP A 247 0.82 -12.72 -8.30
C TRP A 247 -0.06 -13.95 -7.96
N HIS A 248 -0.98 -13.81 -7.00
CA HIS A 248 -1.84 -14.88 -6.55
C HIS A 248 -3.17 -14.84 -7.30
N LYS A 249 -3.41 -15.84 -8.14
CA LYS A 249 -4.60 -15.91 -8.99
C LYS A 249 -5.93 -16.15 -8.27
N ASP A 250 -5.88 -16.38 -6.97
CA ASP A 250 -7.02 -16.48 -6.06
C ASP A 250 -7.25 -15.19 -5.25
N ALA A 251 -6.62 -14.10 -5.67
CA ALA A 251 -6.71 -12.82 -4.98
C ALA A 251 -7.90 -12.01 -5.49
N ASP A 252 -8.90 -11.85 -4.64
CA ASP A 252 -10.16 -11.18 -4.91
C ASP A 252 -10.32 -9.90 -4.10
N LEU A 253 -11.10 -8.95 -4.62
CA LEU A 253 -11.50 -7.74 -3.90
C LEU A 253 -12.66 -8.01 -2.96
N TYR A 254 -12.52 -7.53 -1.72
CA TYR A 254 -13.52 -7.56 -0.67
C TYR A 254 -13.72 -6.17 -0.08
N MET A 255 -14.90 -5.92 0.43
CA MET A 255 -15.26 -4.66 1.08
C MET A 255 -15.80 -4.91 2.48
N ILE A 256 -15.38 -4.09 3.43
CA ILE A 256 -15.96 -4.01 4.78
C ILE A 256 -16.77 -2.72 4.88
N ASP A 257 -18.03 -2.82 5.34
CA ASP A 257 -18.78 -1.70 5.86
C ASP A 257 -18.27 -1.41 7.28
N LEU A 258 -17.62 -0.26 7.46
CA LEU A 258 -16.97 0.10 8.74
C LEU A 258 -17.96 0.39 9.88
N SER A 259 -19.23 0.62 9.55
CA SER A 259 -20.28 0.83 10.56
C SER A 259 -20.81 -0.48 11.16
N THR A 260 -20.83 -1.54 10.34
CA THR A 260 -21.38 -2.86 10.72
C THR A 260 -20.31 -3.93 10.89
N LEU A 261 -19.10 -3.67 10.43
CA LEU A 261 -17.98 -4.60 10.28
C LEU A 261 -18.32 -5.84 9.43
N ARG A 262 -19.35 -5.73 8.58
CA ARG A 262 -19.70 -6.80 7.65
C ARG A 262 -18.80 -6.75 6.43
N SER A 263 -18.15 -7.87 6.15
CA SER A 263 -17.34 -8.07 4.94
C SER A 263 -18.11 -8.85 3.88
N TYR A 264 -17.87 -8.50 2.61
CA TYR A 264 -18.46 -9.17 1.45
C TYR A 264 -17.56 -9.04 0.21
N PRO A 265 -17.57 -10.03 -0.72
CA PRO A 265 -16.82 -9.97 -1.96
C PRO A 265 -17.42 -8.94 -2.93
N LEU A 266 -16.60 -8.36 -3.78
CA LEU A 266 -17.03 -7.55 -4.93
C LEU A 266 -17.18 -8.43 -6.17
N GLU A 267 -18.19 -9.29 -6.17
CA GLU A 267 -18.40 -10.31 -7.23
C GLU A 267 -18.40 -9.73 -8.66
N ALA A 268 -18.89 -8.51 -8.86
CA ALA A 268 -18.91 -7.87 -10.17
C ALA A 268 -17.52 -7.39 -10.65
N ALA A 269 -16.54 -7.32 -9.77
CA ALA A 269 -15.18 -6.88 -10.06
C ALA A 269 -14.18 -8.05 -10.06
N ASN A 270 -14.52 -9.16 -9.40
CA ASN A 270 -13.65 -10.33 -9.28
C ASN A 270 -13.75 -11.23 -10.51
N SER A 271 -12.64 -11.88 -10.87
CA SER A 271 -12.48 -12.74 -12.04
C SER A 271 -11.73 -14.04 -11.71
N ASP A 272 -11.29 -14.78 -12.73
CA ASP A 272 -10.45 -15.97 -12.58
C ASP A 272 -8.95 -15.66 -12.44
N ASP A 273 -8.57 -14.39 -12.43
CA ASP A 273 -7.20 -13.91 -12.27
C ASP A 273 -7.10 -13.00 -11.04
N VAL A 274 -6.01 -12.30 -10.88
CA VAL A 274 -5.75 -11.47 -9.69
C VAL A 274 -6.44 -10.10 -9.76
N GLU A 275 -7.12 -9.72 -8.70
CA GLU A 275 -7.57 -8.36 -8.42
C GLU A 275 -6.80 -7.77 -7.23
N SER A 276 -6.03 -6.72 -7.50
CA SER A 276 -5.17 -6.10 -6.51
C SER A 276 -4.79 -4.66 -6.88
N TYR A 277 -4.14 -3.93 -5.97
CA TYR A 277 -3.70 -2.53 -6.16
C TYR A 277 -4.82 -1.53 -6.46
N HIS A 278 -5.99 -1.81 -5.95
CA HIS A 278 -7.18 -0.97 -6.06
C HIS A 278 -7.01 0.41 -5.44
N SER A 279 -7.79 1.37 -5.91
CA SER A 279 -7.85 2.73 -5.41
C SER A 279 -9.27 3.30 -5.47
N TRP A 280 -9.56 4.29 -4.64
CA TRP A 280 -10.84 4.99 -4.61
C TRP A 280 -10.78 6.29 -5.41
N SER A 281 -11.90 6.66 -6.04
CA SER A 281 -12.13 8.02 -6.50
C SER A 281 -12.30 8.96 -5.31
N SER A 282 -12.09 10.27 -5.54
CA SER A 282 -12.18 11.30 -4.50
C SER A 282 -13.59 11.40 -3.86
N ASP A 283 -14.63 11.03 -4.59
CA ASP A 283 -16.03 11.06 -4.16
C ASP A 283 -16.52 9.73 -3.55
N SER A 284 -15.64 8.73 -3.37
CA SER A 284 -15.94 7.40 -2.81
C SER A 284 -16.91 6.54 -3.64
N ARG A 285 -17.14 6.87 -4.91
CA ARG A 285 -18.15 6.19 -5.76
C ARG A 285 -17.55 5.19 -6.74
N TRP A 286 -16.28 5.39 -7.10
CA TRP A 286 -15.60 4.57 -8.09
C TRP A 286 -14.38 3.89 -7.51
N ILE A 287 -14.10 2.71 -8.04
CA ILE A 287 -12.93 1.90 -7.73
C ILE A 287 -12.19 1.66 -9.04
N VAL A 288 -10.86 1.77 -8.99
CA VAL A 288 -9.93 1.49 -10.08
C VAL A 288 -8.99 0.39 -9.66
#